data_7fd018aa877e01b99a33b386d2ffbfec
#
_entry.id   7fd018aa877e01b99a33b386d2ffbfec
#
_cell.length_a   1.000
_cell.length_b   1.000
_cell.length_c   1.000
_cell.angle_alpha   90.00
_cell.angle_beta   90.00
_cell.angle_gamma   90.00
#
_symmetry.space_group_name_H-M   'P 1'
#
loop_
_entity.id
_entity.type
_entity.pdbx_description
1 polymer ?
#
loop_
_entity_poly.entity_id
_entity_poly.type
_entity_poly.pdbx_seq_one_letter_code
_entity_poly.pdbx_strand_id
1 'polypeptide(L)'
;MNILAIESSCDETAAAVVRDGRTVLSNCIASQIEMHTIYGGVVPEIASRKHVEAVTGLADQAVDQAGLTKRDLDAVAVTYGPGLIGAVLVGVNFAKGAAMALDLPLIPVHHVRGHIAANYITHPDLKPPFVCLCVSGGTTLVVDVRSYTEMEVLGGTRDDAAGECFDKVARVLGIGYPGGGPMDRLADGGDDSRYELPRAHVSGHELDMSFSGLKTASLNLIHNAEQKGETLDLRDFAASFGRAVSESLVPRVMAAARAKGYGQVAVAGGVAANRRIRADLQAACARSGDRLYLPELKYCGDNA
;
A
#
# COMPACT_ATOMS: atom_id res chain seq x y z
N MET A 1 19.79 -16.77 -8.68
CA MET A 1 18.45 -17.12 -9.21
C MET A 1 17.76 -15.85 -9.66
N ASN A 2 17.37 -15.78 -10.94
CA ASN A 2 16.66 -14.63 -11.53
C ASN A 2 15.17 -14.97 -11.65
N ILE A 3 14.31 -14.19 -11.05
CA ILE A 3 12.85 -14.42 -11.02
C ILE A 3 12.18 -13.30 -11.79
N LEU A 4 11.36 -13.64 -12.79
CA LEU A 4 10.43 -12.71 -13.41
C LEU A 4 9.17 -12.63 -12.54
N ALA A 5 8.88 -11.48 -11.99
CA ALA A 5 7.71 -11.24 -11.16
C ALA A 5 6.65 -10.43 -11.93
N ILE A 6 5.37 -10.73 -11.70
CA ILE A 6 4.22 -10.08 -12.33
C ILE A 6 3.22 -9.66 -11.25
N GLU A 7 2.80 -8.38 -11.31
CA GLU A 7 1.75 -7.80 -10.46
C GLU A 7 0.66 -7.20 -11.34
N SER A 8 -0.59 -7.52 -11.04
CA SER A 8 -1.77 -6.96 -11.73
C SER A 8 -3.01 -6.94 -10.84
N SER A 9 -2.85 -6.78 -9.52
CA SER A 9 -3.97 -6.99 -8.59
C SER A 9 -4.98 -5.85 -8.56
N CYS A 10 -4.63 -4.64 -9.01
CA CYS A 10 -5.52 -3.47 -8.98
C CYS A 10 -5.45 -2.65 -10.27
N ASP A 11 -4.80 -1.50 -10.25
CA ASP A 11 -4.73 -0.55 -11.38
C ASP A 11 -3.30 -0.30 -11.89
N GLU A 12 -2.30 -0.97 -11.34
CA GLU A 12 -0.95 -1.05 -11.87
C GLU A 12 -0.69 -2.42 -12.50
N THR A 13 -0.17 -2.41 -13.75
CA THR A 13 0.48 -3.59 -14.31
C THR A 13 1.97 -3.45 -14.07
N ALA A 14 2.59 -4.37 -13.37
CA ALA A 14 4.03 -4.34 -13.17
C ALA A 14 4.69 -5.67 -13.56
N ALA A 15 5.93 -5.57 -14.06
CA ALA A 15 6.83 -6.68 -14.28
C ALA A 15 8.23 -6.31 -13.81
N ALA A 16 8.89 -7.20 -13.09
CA ALA A 16 10.22 -6.98 -12.55
C ALA A 16 11.09 -8.23 -12.69
N VAL A 17 12.41 -8.05 -12.75
CA VAL A 17 13.35 -9.14 -12.57
C VAL A 17 14.12 -8.93 -11.28
N VAL A 18 14.01 -9.90 -10.38
CA VAL A 18 14.66 -9.87 -9.07
C VAL A 18 15.66 -11.00 -8.97
N ARG A 19 16.90 -10.67 -8.57
CA ARG A 19 17.97 -11.66 -8.35
C ARG A 19 18.09 -11.99 -6.88
N ASP A 20 18.08 -13.28 -6.58
CA ASP A 20 18.29 -13.85 -5.24
C ASP A 20 17.34 -13.26 -4.17
N GLY A 21 16.13 -12.85 -4.60
CA GLY A 21 15.09 -12.31 -3.74
C GLY A 21 15.40 -10.95 -3.10
N ARG A 22 16.48 -10.27 -3.52
CA ARG A 22 16.94 -9.02 -2.90
C ARG A 22 17.36 -7.94 -3.89
N THR A 23 17.94 -8.32 -5.02
CA THR A 23 18.50 -7.36 -5.97
C THR A 23 17.51 -7.16 -7.11
N VAL A 24 16.92 -5.96 -7.19
CA VAL A 24 16.05 -5.57 -8.29
C VAL A 24 16.93 -5.24 -9.50
N LEU A 25 16.84 -6.05 -10.55
CA LEU A 25 17.56 -5.83 -11.82
C LEU A 25 16.75 -4.90 -12.74
N SER A 26 15.42 -5.03 -12.72
CA SER A 26 14.49 -4.17 -13.45
C SER A 26 13.16 -4.10 -12.71
N ASN A 27 12.42 -3.00 -12.93
CA ASN A 27 11.07 -2.82 -12.42
C ASN A 27 10.31 -1.90 -13.39
N CYS A 28 9.39 -2.46 -14.15
CA CYS A 28 8.60 -1.78 -15.18
C CYS A 28 7.15 -1.70 -14.71
N ILE A 29 6.58 -0.51 -14.67
CA ILE A 29 5.21 -0.26 -14.19
C ILE A 29 4.45 0.53 -15.25
N ALA A 30 3.26 0.06 -15.58
CA ALA A 30 2.25 0.80 -16.34
C ALA A 30 1.06 1.09 -15.43
N SER A 31 0.95 2.34 -14.98
CA SER A 31 -0.15 2.78 -14.13
C SER A 31 -1.36 3.19 -14.97
N GLN A 32 -2.54 2.87 -14.48
CA GLN A 32 -3.83 3.22 -15.06
C GLN A 32 -4.50 4.39 -14.33
N ILE A 33 -3.81 5.04 -13.40
CA ILE A 33 -4.34 6.12 -12.54
C ILE A 33 -5.02 7.21 -13.38
N GLU A 34 -4.36 7.69 -14.45
CA GLU A 34 -4.92 8.75 -15.31
C GLU A 34 -6.28 8.38 -15.90
N MET A 35 -6.43 7.12 -16.31
CA MET A 35 -7.68 6.62 -16.85
C MET A 35 -8.78 6.53 -15.78
N HIS A 36 -8.43 6.06 -14.59
CA HIS A 36 -9.38 5.89 -13.49
C HIS A 36 -9.76 7.21 -12.80
N THR A 37 -8.95 8.26 -12.95
CA THR A 37 -9.24 9.60 -12.44
C THR A 37 -10.57 10.14 -12.97
N ILE A 38 -10.92 9.86 -14.24
CA ILE A 38 -12.18 10.28 -14.87
C ILE A 38 -13.40 9.71 -14.13
N TYR A 39 -13.26 8.52 -13.56
CA TYR A 39 -14.33 7.82 -12.82
C TYR A 39 -14.28 8.08 -11.32
N GLY A 40 -13.24 8.76 -10.84
CA GLY A 40 -13.02 9.03 -9.41
C GLY A 40 -12.65 7.78 -8.59
N GLY A 41 -12.10 6.75 -9.24
CA GLY A 41 -11.68 5.49 -8.64
C GLY A 41 -11.58 4.36 -9.64
N VAL A 42 -11.01 3.23 -9.23
CA VAL A 42 -10.76 2.08 -10.10
C VAL A 42 -12.07 1.45 -10.59
N VAL A 43 -12.16 1.24 -11.90
CA VAL A 43 -13.25 0.48 -12.56
C VAL A 43 -12.72 -0.91 -12.92
N PRO A 44 -13.14 -1.98 -12.23
CA PRO A 44 -12.49 -3.31 -12.32
C PRO A 44 -12.44 -3.90 -13.73
N GLU A 45 -13.49 -3.70 -14.54
CA GLU A 45 -13.52 -4.21 -15.91
C GLU A 45 -12.54 -3.49 -16.82
N ILE A 46 -12.40 -2.17 -16.67
CA ILE A 46 -11.44 -1.36 -17.42
C ILE A 46 -10.03 -1.78 -17.03
N ALA A 47 -9.77 -1.91 -15.72
CA ALA A 47 -8.48 -2.34 -15.22
C ALA A 47 -8.07 -3.69 -15.83
N SER A 48 -8.96 -4.68 -15.80
CA SER A 48 -8.70 -6.01 -16.34
C SER A 48 -8.30 -5.98 -17.82
N ARG A 49 -9.01 -5.19 -18.65
CA ARG A 49 -8.70 -5.04 -20.08
C ARG A 49 -7.33 -4.43 -20.30
N LYS A 50 -6.98 -3.41 -19.50
CA LYS A 50 -5.67 -2.75 -19.61
C LYS A 50 -4.51 -3.65 -19.21
N HIS A 51 -4.68 -4.51 -18.23
CA HIS A 51 -3.67 -5.52 -17.89
C HIS A 51 -3.40 -6.47 -19.06
N VAL A 52 -4.45 -6.90 -19.80
CA VAL A 52 -4.27 -7.74 -20.99
C VAL A 52 -3.42 -7.05 -22.05
N GLU A 53 -3.64 -5.74 -22.25
CA GLU A 53 -2.90 -4.95 -23.25
C GLU A 53 -1.41 -4.77 -22.86
N ALA A 54 -1.12 -4.65 -21.55
CA ALA A 54 0.19 -4.21 -21.05
C ALA A 54 1.12 -5.36 -20.64
N VAL A 55 0.60 -6.44 -20.07
CA VAL A 55 1.41 -7.43 -19.33
C VAL A 55 2.53 -8.06 -20.16
N THR A 56 2.26 -8.40 -21.42
CA THR A 56 3.27 -9.05 -22.28
C THR A 56 4.42 -8.09 -22.59
N GLY A 57 4.10 -6.87 -23.01
CA GLY A 57 5.12 -5.87 -23.33
C GLY A 57 5.97 -5.48 -22.11
N LEU A 58 5.34 -5.35 -20.94
CA LEU A 58 6.06 -5.07 -19.69
C LEU A 58 6.97 -6.21 -19.26
N ALA A 59 6.54 -7.45 -19.40
CA ALA A 59 7.36 -8.61 -19.08
C ALA A 59 8.61 -8.68 -19.99
N ASP A 60 8.45 -8.47 -21.29
CA ASP A 60 9.58 -8.40 -22.23
C ASP A 60 10.51 -7.24 -21.87
N GLN A 61 9.97 -6.04 -21.62
CA GLN A 61 10.72 -4.87 -21.20
C GLN A 61 11.52 -5.11 -19.91
N ALA A 62 10.92 -5.79 -18.92
CA ALA A 62 11.59 -6.09 -17.67
C ALA A 62 12.80 -7.01 -17.86
N VAL A 63 12.68 -8.06 -18.70
CA VAL A 63 13.79 -8.96 -19.04
C VAL A 63 14.89 -8.20 -19.78
N ASP A 64 14.54 -7.38 -20.76
CA ASP A 64 15.50 -6.59 -21.55
C ASP A 64 16.24 -5.56 -20.68
N GLN A 65 15.54 -4.83 -19.82
CA GLN A 65 16.16 -3.87 -18.88
C GLN A 65 17.07 -4.53 -17.84
N ALA A 66 16.78 -5.78 -17.48
CA ALA A 66 17.66 -6.58 -16.63
C ALA A 66 18.96 -7.01 -17.34
N GLY A 67 19.08 -6.79 -18.66
CA GLY A 67 20.20 -7.26 -19.47
C GLY A 67 20.22 -8.78 -19.62
N LEU A 68 19.05 -9.43 -19.56
CA LEU A 68 18.88 -10.89 -19.60
C LEU A 68 18.08 -11.29 -20.83
N THR A 69 18.09 -12.61 -21.09
CA THR A 69 17.18 -13.27 -22.00
C THR A 69 16.19 -14.13 -21.20
N LYS A 70 15.09 -14.57 -21.83
CA LYS A 70 14.13 -15.48 -21.18
C LYS A 70 14.75 -16.79 -20.72
N ARG A 71 15.90 -17.20 -21.31
CA ARG A 71 16.64 -18.42 -20.92
C ARG A 71 17.46 -18.26 -19.64
N ASP A 72 17.68 -17.01 -19.20
CA ASP A 72 18.43 -16.71 -17.99
C ASP A 72 17.52 -16.61 -16.75
N LEU A 73 16.21 -16.85 -16.93
CA LEU A 73 15.22 -16.89 -15.86
C LEU A 73 15.18 -18.28 -15.22
N ASP A 74 15.04 -18.30 -13.90
CA ASP A 74 14.97 -19.53 -13.11
C ASP A 74 13.55 -19.83 -12.59
N ALA A 75 12.67 -18.81 -12.54
CA ALA A 75 11.28 -18.94 -12.08
C ALA A 75 10.43 -17.77 -12.59
N VAL A 76 9.11 -17.96 -12.58
CA VAL A 76 8.10 -16.91 -12.75
C VAL A 76 7.33 -16.78 -11.44
N ALA A 77 7.23 -15.57 -10.90
CA ALA A 77 6.40 -15.25 -9.74
C ALA A 77 5.20 -14.41 -10.16
N VAL A 78 4.07 -14.55 -9.46
CA VAL A 78 2.87 -13.76 -9.76
C VAL A 78 2.03 -13.54 -8.54
N THR A 79 1.48 -12.34 -8.39
CA THR A 79 0.46 -12.04 -7.40
C THR A 79 -0.83 -12.78 -7.74
N TYR A 80 -1.25 -13.67 -6.82
CA TYR A 80 -2.49 -14.44 -6.98
C TYR A 80 -3.68 -13.89 -6.20
N GLY A 81 -3.47 -12.92 -5.34
CA GLY A 81 -4.47 -12.27 -4.49
C GLY A 81 -3.87 -11.71 -3.19
N PRO A 82 -4.67 -10.91 -2.44
CA PRO A 82 -5.97 -10.36 -2.83
C PRO A 82 -5.86 -9.31 -3.93
N GLY A 83 -7.01 -8.97 -4.56
CA GLY A 83 -7.11 -7.95 -5.58
C GLY A 83 -8.41 -8.08 -6.38
N LEU A 84 -8.56 -7.25 -7.40
CA LEU A 84 -9.67 -7.29 -8.32
C LEU A 84 -9.61 -8.59 -9.14
N ILE A 85 -10.65 -9.41 -9.05
CA ILE A 85 -10.63 -10.78 -9.61
C ILE A 85 -10.24 -10.83 -11.08
N GLY A 86 -10.80 -9.95 -11.92
CA GLY A 86 -10.48 -9.90 -13.35
C GLY A 86 -9.03 -9.48 -13.61
N ALA A 87 -8.53 -8.52 -12.85
CA ALA A 87 -7.16 -8.04 -12.94
C ALA A 87 -6.14 -9.12 -12.52
N VAL A 88 -6.34 -9.74 -11.36
CA VAL A 88 -5.53 -10.87 -10.87
C VAL A 88 -5.51 -12.02 -11.88
N LEU A 89 -6.66 -12.37 -12.48
CA LEU A 89 -6.75 -13.44 -13.46
C LEU A 89 -5.87 -13.18 -14.69
N VAL A 90 -5.70 -11.95 -15.12
CA VAL A 90 -4.83 -11.60 -16.25
C VAL A 90 -3.38 -11.95 -15.94
N GLY A 91 -2.83 -11.43 -14.84
CA GLY A 91 -1.45 -11.71 -14.44
C GLY A 91 -1.20 -13.21 -14.19
N VAL A 92 -2.12 -13.87 -13.48
CA VAL A 92 -2.01 -15.30 -13.17
C VAL A 92 -2.01 -16.15 -14.44
N ASN A 93 -2.90 -15.89 -15.40
CA ASN A 93 -2.93 -16.66 -16.64
C ASN A 93 -1.71 -16.38 -17.53
N PHE A 94 -1.26 -15.12 -17.60
CA PHE A 94 -0.02 -14.77 -18.27
C PHE A 94 1.17 -15.53 -17.67
N ALA A 95 1.33 -15.45 -16.35
CA ALA A 95 2.44 -16.11 -15.65
C ALA A 95 2.42 -17.63 -15.78
N LYS A 96 1.24 -18.26 -15.75
CA LYS A 96 1.09 -19.71 -16.03
C LYS A 96 1.55 -20.05 -17.44
N GLY A 97 1.11 -19.28 -18.44
CA GLY A 97 1.52 -19.49 -19.82
C GLY A 97 3.03 -19.31 -20.02
N ALA A 98 3.61 -18.27 -19.41
CA ALA A 98 5.05 -18.02 -19.48
C ALA A 98 5.87 -19.13 -18.78
N ALA A 99 5.48 -19.52 -17.56
CA ALA A 99 6.13 -20.60 -16.82
C ALA A 99 6.10 -21.93 -17.58
N MET A 100 4.94 -22.28 -18.17
CA MET A 100 4.79 -23.49 -18.96
C MET A 100 5.61 -23.45 -20.25
N ALA A 101 5.62 -22.31 -20.97
CA ALA A 101 6.37 -22.17 -22.22
C ALA A 101 7.89 -22.18 -22.02
N LEU A 102 8.37 -21.74 -20.86
CA LEU A 102 9.79 -21.68 -20.50
C LEU A 102 10.26 -22.89 -19.69
N ASP A 103 9.35 -23.81 -19.34
CA ASP A 103 9.60 -24.95 -18.44
C ASP A 103 10.18 -24.50 -17.08
N LEU A 104 9.59 -23.45 -16.49
CA LEU A 104 10.03 -22.85 -15.24
C LEU A 104 8.99 -23.04 -14.13
N PRO A 105 9.42 -23.11 -12.85
CA PRO A 105 8.51 -23.14 -11.73
C PRO A 105 7.71 -21.83 -11.63
N LEU A 106 6.43 -21.95 -11.26
CA LEU A 106 5.54 -20.82 -10.96
C LEU A 106 5.42 -20.64 -9.45
N ILE A 107 5.69 -19.40 -8.99
CA ILE A 107 5.66 -19.04 -7.56
C ILE A 107 4.46 -18.12 -7.30
N PRO A 108 3.43 -18.58 -6.56
CA PRO A 108 2.31 -17.73 -6.18
C PRO A 108 2.73 -16.80 -5.03
N VAL A 109 2.48 -15.49 -5.17
CA VAL A 109 2.78 -14.47 -4.18
C VAL A 109 1.49 -13.82 -3.69
N HIS A 110 1.34 -13.70 -2.38
CA HIS A 110 0.24 -12.97 -1.78
C HIS A 110 0.56 -11.46 -1.78
N HIS A 111 -0.29 -10.63 -2.36
CA HIS A 111 -0.08 -9.18 -2.54
C HIS A 111 0.41 -8.45 -1.27
N VAL A 112 -0.26 -8.65 -0.14
CA VAL A 112 0.13 -8.03 1.14
C VAL A 112 1.52 -8.49 1.59
N ARG A 113 1.88 -9.76 1.35
CA ARG A 113 3.23 -10.26 1.64
C ARG A 113 4.27 -9.64 0.71
N GLY A 114 3.90 -9.36 -0.54
CA GLY A 114 4.74 -8.60 -1.47
C GLY A 114 5.07 -7.21 -0.94
N HIS A 115 4.06 -6.45 -0.50
CA HIS A 115 4.27 -5.17 0.15
C HIS A 115 5.22 -5.24 1.36
N ILE A 116 5.02 -6.23 2.24
CA ILE A 116 5.89 -6.42 3.42
C ILE A 116 7.33 -6.73 2.98
N ALA A 117 7.49 -7.59 1.97
CA ALA A 117 8.77 -8.03 1.44
C ALA A 117 9.59 -6.90 0.78
N ALA A 118 8.95 -5.84 0.29
CA ALA A 118 9.61 -4.65 -0.25
C ALA A 118 10.58 -4.00 0.76
N ASN A 119 10.31 -4.15 2.07
CA ASN A 119 11.25 -3.71 3.11
C ASN A 119 12.58 -4.44 3.07
N TYR A 120 12.61 -5.70 2.64
CA TYR A 120 13.86 -6.46 2.54
C TYR A 120 14.77 -5.99 1.41
N ILE A 121 14.21 -5.28 0.42
CA ILE A 121 14.97 -4.65 -0.66
C ILE A 121 15.65 -3.39 -0.13
N THR A 122 14.89 -2.54 0.56
CA THR A 122 15.39 -1.29 1.14
C THR A 122 16.36 -1.54 2.30
N HIS A 123 16.08 -2.58 3.11
CA HIS A 123 16.81 -2.92 4.33
C HIS A 123 17.29 -4.36 4.29
N PRO A 124 18.45 -4.64 3.67
CA PRO A 124 18.98 -6.00 3.58
C PRO A 124 19.29 -6.66 4.94
N ASP A 125 19.45 -5.86 5.98
CA ASP A 125 19.67 -6.29 7.35
C ASP A 125 18.39 -6.64 8.13
N LEU A 126 17.20 -6.23 7.62
CA LEU A 126 15.93 -6.61 8.25
C LEU A 126 15.72 -8.13 8.16
N LYS A 127 15.46 -8.72 9.31
CA LYS A 127 15.15 -10.15 9.45
C LYS A 127 13.96 -10.31 10.39
N PRO A 128 13.07 -11.26 10.13
CA PRO A 128 12.04 -11.63 11.10
C PRO A 128 12.65 -12.11 12.41
N PRO A 129 11.95 -11.97 13.56
CA PRO A 129 10.58 -11.48 13.67
C PRO A 129 10.49 -9.95 13.78
N PHE A 130 9.38 -9.37 13.30
CA PHE A 130 9.02 -7.97 13.47
C PHE A 130 7.51 -7.75 13.34
N VAL A 131 7.01 -6.60 13.79
CA VAL A 131 5.63 -6.18 13.54
C VAL A 131 5.59 -5.24 12.35
N CYS A 132 4.65 -5.46 11.43
CA CYS A 132 4.49 -4.63 10.24
C CYS A 132 3.11 -3.96 10.21
N LEU A 133 3.09 -2.64 10.01
CA LEU A 133 1.90 -1.91 9.60
C LEU A 133 1.82 -1.95 8.07
N CYS A 134 0.90 -2.76 7.52
CA CYS A 134 0.63 -2.78 6.09
C CYS A 134 -0.57 -1.88 5.79
N VAL A 135 -0.35 -0.78 5.08
CA VAL A 135 -1.37 0.25 4.84
C VAL A 135 -1.32 0.77 3.40
N SER A 136 -2.41 0.51 2.64
CA SER A 136 -2.52 0.86 1.22
C SER A 136 -3.92 1.40 0.89
N GLY A 137 -4.24 1.54 -0.39
CA GLY A 137 -5.59 1.89 -0.87
C GLY A 137 -6.66 0.92 -0.39
N GLY A 138 -6.40 -0.39 -0.49
CA GLY A 138 -7.37 -1.44 -0.13
C GLY A 138 -7.03 -2.22 1.14
N THR A 139 -5.91 -1.92 1.83
CA THR A 139 -5.44 -2.73 2.96
C THR A 139 -5.05 -1.85 4.15
N THR A 140 -5.48 -2.25 5.35
CA THR A 140 -4.99 -1.67 6.60
C THR A 140 -4.91 -2.77 7.66
N LEU A 141 -3.71 -3.27 7.91
CA LEU A 141 -3.44 -4.41 8.77
C LEU A 141 -2.24 -4.17 9.68
N VAL A 142 -2.29 -4.72 10.87
CA VAL A 142 -1.14 -4.91 11.76
C VAL A 142 -0.78 -6.39 11.71
N VAL A 143 0.44 -6.69 11.26
CA VAL A 143 0.88 -8.05 10.94
C VAL A 143 2.06 -8.46 11.82
N ASP A 144 1.98 -9.61 12.43
CA ASP A 144 3.09 -10.32 13.07
C ASP A 144 3.87 -11.10 12.00
N VAL A 145 5.07 -10.68 11.69
CA VAL A 145 5.96 -11.36 10.75
C VAL A 145 6.94 -12.22 11.54
N ARG A 146 6.60 -13.50 11.73
CA ARG A 146 7.41 -14.45 12.53
C ARG A 146 8.60 -15.00 11.76
N SER A 147 8.39 -15.24 10.47
CA SER A 147 9.42 -15.69 9.55
C SER A 147 9.15 -15.11 8.14
N TYR A 148 9.99 -15.41 7.16
CA TYR A 148 9.76 -14.97 5.78
C TYR A 148 8.48 -15.55 5.16
N THR A 149 7.97 -16.65 5.70
CA THR A 149 6.79 -17.36 5.19
C THR A 149 5.63 -17.44 6.19
N GLU A 150 5.88 -17.16 7.47
CA GLU A 150 4.88 -17.24 8.54
C GLU A 150 4.49 -15.84 9.00
N MET A 151 3.26 -15.44 8.70
CA MET A 151 2.70 -14.13 9.02
C MET A 151 1.29 -14.30 9.57
N GLU A 152 0.96 -13.54 10.64
CA GLU A 152 -0.34 -13.55 11.28
C GLU A 152 -0.89 -12.13 11.37
N VAL A 153 -2.15 -11.94 11.01
CA VAL A 153 -2.84 -10.65 11.18
C VAL A 153 -3.25 -10.51 12.64
N LEU A 154 -2.73 -9.49 13.31
CA LEU A 154 -3.04 -9.17 14.70
C LEU A 154 -4.27 -8.27 14.85
N GLY A 155 -4.52 -7.44 13.85
CA GLY A 155 -5.64 -6.51 13.78
C GLY A 155 -5.68 -5.81 12.44
N GLY A 156 -6.78 -5.13 12.15
CA GLY A 156 -6.95 -4.42 10.88
C GLY A 156 -8.22 -3.61 10.82
N THR A 157 -8.48 -3.03 9.66
CA THR A 157 -9.74 -2.32 9.46
C THR A 157 -10.91 -3.29 9.35
N ARG A 158 -12.06 -2.88 9.90
CA ARG A 158 -13.33 -3.62 9.82
C ARG A 158 -14.24 -3.11 8.70
N ASP A 159 -13.82 -2.02 8.03
CA ASP A 159 -14.55 -1.36 6.94
C ASP A 159 -13.58 -0.75 5.93
N ASP A 160 -13.70 0.53 5.59
CA ASP A 160 -12.82 1.19 4.64
C ASP A 160 -11.33 1.08 5.08
N ALA A 161 -10.42 0.85 4.14
CA ALA A 161 -9.00 1.01 4.39
C ALA A 161 -8.62 2.49 4.57
N ALA A 162 -7.49 2.76 5.23
CA ALA A 162 -7.03 4.12 5.45
C ALA A 162 -6.81 4.89 4.13
N GLY A 163 -6.22 4.24 3.12
CA GLY A 163 -6.02 4.86 1.80
C GLY A 163 -7.34 5.13 1.09
N GLU A 164 -8.28 4.19 1.12
CA GLU A 164 -9.63 4.38 0.59
C GLU A 164 -10.35 5.54 1.28
N CYS A 165 -10.15 5.72 2.58
CA CYS A 165 -10.70 6.85 3.33
C CYS A 165 -10.12 8.18 2.83
N PHE A 166 -8.80 8.26 2.59
CA PHE A 166 -8.17 9.41 1.94
C PHE A 166 -8.78 9.71 0.58
N ASP A 167 -8.94 8.70 -0.28
CA ASP A 167 -9.45 8.87 -1.64
C ASP A 167 -10.91 9.36 -1.66
N LYS A 168 -11.75 8.79 -0.79
CA LYS A 168 -13.17 9.19 -0.67
C LYS A 168 -13.34 10.62 -0.18
N VAL A 169 -12.55 11.05 0.81
CA VAL A 169 -12.60 12.42 1.34
C VAL A 169 -12.00 13.41 0.34
N ALA A 170 -10.87 13.09 -0.26
CA ALA A 170 -10.23 13.92 -1.29
C ALA A 170 -11.15 14.18 -2.49
N ARG A 171 -11.91 13.17 -2.91
CA ARG A 171 -12.88 13.32 -4.00
C ARG A 171 -13.97 14.34 -3.68
N VAL A 172 -14.52 14.33 -2.47
CA VAL A 172 -15.55 15.30 -2.06
C VAL A 172 -14.97 16.72 -1.96
N LEU A 173 -13.69 16.85 -1.56
CA LEU A 173 -12.98 18.13 -1.55
C LEU A 173 -12.60 18.64 -2.96
N GLY A 174 -12.88 17.87 -4.03
CA GLY A 174 -12.46 18.22 -5.38
C GLY A 174 -10.95 18.08 -5.66
N ILE A 175 -10.23 17.38 -4.78
CA ILE A 175 -8.77 17.15 -4.92
C ILE A 175 -8.47 16.09 -5.98
N GLY A 176 -9.42 15.16 -6.21
CA GLY A 176 -9.31 14.13 -7.24
C GLY A 176 -8.89 12.76 -6.70
N TYR A 177 -8.46 11.89 -7.63
CA TYR A 177 -8.02 10.51 -7.38
C TYR A 177 -6.66 10.26 -8.04
N PRO A 178 -5.72 9.54 -7.37
CA PRO A 178 -5.76 9.12 -5.95
C PRO A 178 -5.58 10.31 -5.00
N GLY A 179 -6.29 10.28 -3.86
CA GLY A 179 -6.37 11.41 -2.95
C GLY A 179 -5.24 11.49 -1.93
N GLY A 180 -4.64 10.35 -1.56
CA GLY A 180 -3.68 10.28 -0.45
C GLY A 180 -2.46 11.19 -0.62
N GLY A 181 -1.78 11.12 -1.77
CA GLY A 181 -0.60 11.94 -2.05
C GLY A 181 -0.90 13.45 -2.14
N PRO A 182 -1.92 13.88 -2.91
CA PRO A 182 -2.33 15.28 -2.95
C PRO A 182 -2.75 15.84 -1.58
N MET A 183 -3.51 15.09 -0.77
CA MET A 183 -3.86 15.51 0.58
C MET A 183 -2.63 15.64 1.50
N ASP A 184 -1.67 14.72 1.41
CA ASP A 184 -0.43 14.80 2.16
C ASP A 184 0.39 16.04 1.79
N ARG A 185 0.43 16.41 0.50
CA ARG A 185 1.09 17.67 0.06
C ARG A 185 0.34 18.91 0.52
N LEU A 186 -0.99 18.89 0.44
CA LEU A 186 -1.83 20.01 0.84
C LEU A 186 -1.73 20.30 2.36
N ALA A 187 -1.54 19.27 3.17
CA ALA A 187 -1.39 19.38 4.62
C ALA A 187 -0.12 20.13 5.08
N ASP A 188 0.80 20.42 4.16
CA ASP A 188 2.09 21.02 4.49
C ASP A 188 1.94 22.44 5.05
N GLY A 189 2.39 22.65 6.29
CA GLY A 189 2.25 23.92 7.01
C GLY A 189 0.84 24.24 7.48
N GLY A 190 -0.10 23.28 7.44
CA GLY A 190 -1.46 23.43 8.00
C GLY A 190 -1.50 23.21 9.51
N ASP A 191 -2.49 23.84 10.15
CA ASP A 191 -2.80 23.64 11.57
C ASP A 191 -3.61 22.32 11.73
N ASP A 192 -2.94 21.29 12.23
CA ASP A 192 -3.55 19.98 12.42
C ASP A 192 -4.52 19.89 13.61
N SER A 193 -4.60 20.96 14.42
CA SER A 193 -5.50 21.05 15.57
C SER A 193 -6.83 21.77 15.27
N ARG A 194 -6.94 22.41 14.10
CA ARG A 194 -8.08 23.26 13.74
C ARG A 194 -9.40 22.53 13.65
N TYR A 195 -9.37 21.30 13.10
CA TYR A 195 -10.58 20.49 12.95
C TYR A 195 -10.47 19.22 13.80
N GLU A 196 -11.41 19.06 14.72
CA GLU A 196 -11.47 17.88 15.56
C GLU A 196 -12.19 16.75 14.81
N LEU A 197 -11.43 15.72 14.44
CA LEU A 197 -11.90 14.55 13.72
C LEU A 197 -11.76 13.29 14.58
N PRO A 198 -12.72 12.36 14.51
CA PRO A 198 -12.68 11.13 15.31
C PRO A 198 -11.53 10.23 14.85
N ARG A 199 -10.98 9.47 15.79
CA ARG A 199 -10.02 8.41 15.51
C ARG A 199 -10.74 7.11 15.20
N ALA A 200 -10.21 6.32 14.28
CA ALA A 200 -10.72 4.98 13.98
C ALA A 200 -10.61 4.10 15.22
N HIS A 201 -11.74 3.60 15.73
CA HIS A 201 -11.80 2.80 16.95
C HIS A 201 -12.84 1.68 16.82
N VAL A 202 -12.53 0.51 17.37
CA VAL A 202 -13.46 -0.63 17.49
C VAL A 202 -13.51 -1.07 18.94
N SER A 203 -14.68 -0.96 19.57
CA SER A 203 -14.86 -1.32 20.99
C SER A 203 -14.55 -2.80 21.24
N GLY A 204 -13.73 -3.09 22.25
CA GLY A 204 -13.32 -4.44 22.61
C GLY A 204 -12.26 -5.08 21.72
N HIS A 205 -11.75 -4.35 20.71
CA HIS A 205 -10.73 -4.82 19.79
C HIS A 205 -9.63 -3.77 19.61
N GLU A 206 -8.66 -3.76 20.51
CA GLU A 206 -7.64 -2.69 20.60
C GLU A 206 -6.78 -2.49 19.36
N LEU A 207 -6.53 -3.57 18.59
CA LEU A 207 -5.72 -3.52 17.38
C LEU A 207 -6.55 -3.32 16.10
N ASP A 208 -7.88 -3.40 16.19
CA ASP A 208 -8.75 -3.16 15.04
C ASP A 208 -9.09 -1.68 14.85
N MET A 209 -9.47 -1.35 13.63
CA MET A 209 -9.79 0.02 13.20
C MET A 209 -11.12 0.05 12.44
N SER A 210 -11.77 1.23 12.41
CA SER A 210 -12.93 1.51 11.57
C SER A 210 -12.79 2.94 11.06
N PHE A 211 -12.59 3.11 9.77
CA PHE A 211 -12.41 4.42 9.13
C PHE A 211 -13.72 5.02 8.63
N SER A 212 -14.83 4.26 8.60
CA SER A 212 -16.14 4.77 8.16
C SER A 212 -16.63 5.92 9.03
N GLY A 213 -16.36 5.90 10.33
CA GLY A 213 -16.68 7.01 11.24
C GLY A 213 -15.90 8.29 10.93
N LEU A 214 -14.58 8.16 10.68
CA LEU A 214 -13.74 9.28 10.27
C LEU A 214 -14.19 9.87 8.93
N LYS A 215 -14.45 9.00 7.95
CA LYS A 215 -15.01 9.41 6.65
C LYS A 215 -16.30 10.21 6.81
N THR A 216 -17.28 9.66 7.54
CA THR A 216 -18.58 10.29 7.74
C THR A 216 -18.47 11.62 8.45
N ALA A 217 -17.66 11.73 9.50
CA ALA A 217 -17.42 12.99 10.21
C ALA A 217 -16.79 14.05 9.30
N SER A 218 -15.81 13.65 8.47
CA SER A 218 -15.18 14.50 7.47
C SER A 218 -16.18 15.03 6.44
N LEU A 219 -17.01 14.15 5.88
CA LEU A 219 -18.04 14.55 4.90
C LEU A 219 -19.09 15.49 5.52
N ASN A 220 -19.52 15.20 6.74
CA ASN A 220 -20.47 16.08 7.46
C ASN A 220 -19.87 17.47 7.73
N LEU A 221 -18.59 17.54 8.08
CA LEU A 221 -17.91 18.82 8.31
C LEU A 221 -17.84 19.64 7.02
N ILE A 222 -17.48 19.01 5.89
CA ILE A 222 -17.43 19.65 4.58
C ILE A 222 -18.82 20.18 4.18
N HIS A 223 -19.84 19.32 4.21
CA HIS A 223 -21.22 19.70 3.83
C HIS A 223 -21.79 20.78 4.74
N ASN A 224 -21.51 20.73 6.06
CA ASN A 224 -21.97 21.75 6.99
C ASN A 224 -21.34 23.12 6.70
N ALA A 225 -20.06 23.17 6.33
CA ALA A 225 -19.39 24.41 5.93
C ALA A 225 -20.04 24.96 4.65
N GLU A 226 -20.25 24.13 3.64
CA GLU A 226 -20.91 24.50 2.39
C GLU A 226 -22.32 25.08 2.64
N GLN A 227 -23.15 24.41 3.45
CA GLN A 227 -24.51 24.87 3.78
C GLN A 227 -24.55 26.20 4.51
N LYS A 228 -23.54 26.49 5.33
CA LYS A 228 -23.42 27.76 6.06
C LYS A 228 -22.77 28.87 5.21
N GLY A 229 -22.30 28.56 4.01
CA GLY A 229 -21.49 29.47 3.20
C GLY A 229 -20.12 29.79 3.81
N GLU A 230 -19.62 28.91 4.67
CA GLU A 230 -18.29 29.02 5.28
C GLU A 230 -17.24 28.41 4.36
N THR A 231 -16.08 29.03 4.27
CA THR A 231 -14.94 28.47 3.52
C THR A 231 -14.11 27.57 4.42
N LEU A 232 -14.03 26.30 4.07
CA LEU A 232 -13.14 25.37 4.75
C LEU A 232 -11.69 25.67 4.34
N ASP A 233 -10.80 25.81 5.31
CA ASP A 233 -9.37 25.85 5.02
C ASP A 233 -8.90 24.42 4.69
N LEU A 234 -8.64 24.17 3.41
CA LEU A 234 -8.30 22.84 2.92
C LEU A 234 -6.95 22.35 3.43
N ARG A 235 -6.01 23.27 3.71
CA ARG A 235 -4.69 22.93 4.25
C ARG A 235 -4.81 22.42 5.67
N ASP A 236 -5.47 23.17 6.52
CA ASP A 236 -5.70 22.81 7.92
C ASP A 236 -6.58 21.56 8.03
N PHE A 237 -7.57 21.43 7.14
CA PHE A 237 -8.40 20.22 7.08
C PHE A 237 -7.56 18.99 6.71
N ALA A 238 -6.73 19.07 5.69
CA ALA A 238 -5.86 17.96 5.27
C ALA A 238 -4.86 17.58 6.38
N ALA A 239 -4.32 18.59 7.11
CA ALA A 239 -3.44 18.36 8.24
C ALA A 239 -4.17 17.67 9.40
N SER A 240 -5.37 18.16 9.77
CA SER A 240 -6.21 17.55 10.82
C SER A 240 -6.64 16.13 10.47
N PHE A 241 -7.01 15.88 9.19
CA PHE A 241 -7.36 14.55 8.70
C PHE A 241 -6.17 13.59 8.75
N GLY A 242 -4.99 14.03 8.27
CA GLY A 242 -3.75 13.24 8.34
C GLY A 242 -3.38 12.89 9.79
N ARG A 243 -3.56 13.83 10.74
CA ARG A 243 -3.39 13.57 12.17
C ARG A 243 -4.35 12.48 12.66
N ALA A 244 -5.65 12.59 12.36
CA ALA A 244 -6.65 11.61 12.81
C ALA A 244 -6.35 10.19 12.28
N VAL A 245 -5.89 10.07 11.02
CA VAL A 245 -5.45 8.79 10.45
C VAL A 245 -4.21 8.27 11.16
N SER A 246 -3.18 9.12 11.34
CA SER A 246 -1.93 8.71 12.00
C SER A 246 -2.17 8.28 13.45
N GLU A 247 -2.96 9.03 14.22
CA GLU A 247 -3.35 8.70 15.60
C GLU A 247 -4.24 7.44 15.68
N SER A 248 -4.85 7.04 14.57
CA SER A 248 -5.56 5.76 14.46
C SER A 248 -4.61 4.58 14.21
N LEU A 249 -3.54 4.76 13.46
CA LEU A 249 -2.62 3.70 13.02
C LEU A 249 -1.48 3.48 14.01
N VAL A 250 -0.77 4.56 14.37
CA VAL A 250 0.49 4.50 15.12
C VAL A 250 0.35 3.86 16.49
N PRO A 251 -0.64 4.21 17.33
CA PRO A 251 -0.79 3.58 18.65
C PRO A 251 -1.01 2.07 18.58
N ARG A 252 -1.70 1.59 17.54
CA ARG A 252 -2.01 0.15 17.36
C ARG A 252 -0.81 -0.66 16.98
N VAL A 253 -0.03 -0.20 16.02
CA VAL A 253 1.21 -0.92 15.66
C VAL A 253 2.20 -0.90 16.80
N MET A 254 2.30 0.20 17.56
CA MET A 254 3.17 0.27 18.75
C MET A 254 2.67 -0.60 19.89
N ALA A 255 1.36 -0.73 20.09
CA ALA A 255 0.81 -1.67 21.06
C ALA A 255 1.13 -3.13 20.68
N ALA A 256 0.98 -3.49 19.41
CA ALA A 256 1.37 -4.80 18.89
C ALA A 256 2.88 -5.05 19.04
N ALA A 257 3.73 -4.08 18.70
CA ALA A 257 5.17 -4.17 18.83
C ALA A 257 5.60 -4.41 20.29
N ARG A 258 4.97 -3.68 21.22
CA ARG A 258 5.20 -3.86 22.65
C ARG A 258 4.77 -5.25 23.14
N ALA A 259 3.60 -5.72 22.71
CA ALA A 259 3.09 -7.03 23.09
C ALA A 259 3.97 -8.18 22.57
N LYS A 260 4.58 -8.02 21.38
CA LYS A 260 5.46 -9.03 20.78
C LYS A 260 6.92 -8.92 21.27
N GLY A 261 7.39 -7.74 21.66
CA GLY A 261 8.72 -7.51 22.20
C GLY A 261 9.88 -7.75 21.22
N TYR A 262 9.62 -7.62 19.92
CA TYR A 262 10.65 -7.89 18.89
C TYR A 262 11.67 -6.76 18.73
N GLY A 263 11.38 -5.54 19.20
CA GLY A 263 12.23 -4.37 19.04
C GLY A 263 12.36 -3.86 17.61
N GLN A 264 11.51 -4.36 16.70
CA GLN A 264 11.53 -4.03 15.28
C GLN A 264 10.12 -3.78 14.77
N VAL A 265 9.93 -2.65 14.09
CA VAL A 265 8.68 -2.24 13.44
C VAL A 265 8.96 -1.91 11.99
N ALA A 266 8.14 -2.42 11.06
CA ALA A 266 8.19 -2.08 9.65
C ALA A 266 6.87 -1.48 9.19
N VAL A 267 6.91 -0.74 8.08
CA VAL A 267 5.71 -0.21 7.41
C VAL A 267 5.74 -0.63 5.95
N ALA A 268 4.57 -0.87 5.36
CA ALA A 268 4.44 -1.30 3.97
C ALA A 268 3.15 -0.76 3.33
N GLY A 269 3.10 -0.73 2.00
CA GLY A 269 1.95 -0.29 1.20
C GLY A 269 1.99 1.20 0.85
N GLY A 270 1.10 1.63 -0.07
CA GLY A 270 1.12 2.98 -0.65
C GLY A 270 0.98 4.12 0.37
N VAL A 271 0.17 3.93 1.41
CA VAL A 271 -0.01 4.93 2.48
C VAL A 271 1.23 5.05 3.38
N ALA A 272 2.16 4.07 3.35
CA ALA A 272 3.47 4.17 3.99
C ALA A 272 4.34 5.31 3.43
N ALA A 273 3.98 5.90 2.30
CA ALA A 273 4.62 7.10 1.75
C ALA A 273 4.20 8.39 2.45
N ASN A 274 3.09 8.38 3.22
CA ASN A 274 2.55 9.57 3.89
C ASN A 274 3.55 10.13 4.91
N ARG A 275 3.88 11.42 4.78
CA ARG A 275 4.92 12.11 5.58
C ARG A 275 4.56 12.16 7.06
N ARG A 276 3.28 12.41 7.39
CA ARG A 276 2.82 12.49 8.77
C ARG A 276 2.94 11.14 9.47
N ILE A 277 2.46 10.07 8.84
CA ILE A 277 2.52 8.71 9.40
C ILE A 277 3.98 8.30 9.62
N ARG A 278 4.88 8.59 8.66
CA ARG A 278 6.33 8.32 8.81
C ARG A 278 6.93 9.06 10.01
N ALA A 279 6.65 10.36 10.14
CA ALA A 279 7.17 11.18 11.23
C ALA A 279 6.68 10.70 12.61
N ASP A 280 5.39 10.40 12.72
CA ASP A 280 4.78 9.95 13.98
C ASP A 280 5.30 8.56 14.38
N LEU A 281 5.51 7.65 13.42
CA LEU A 281 6.13 6.35 13.66
C LEU A 281 7.59 6.48 14.08
N GLN A 282 8.37 7.35 13.43
CA GLN A 282 9.76 7.64 13.83
C GLN A 282 9.82 8.13 15.28
N ALA A 283 8.96 9.09 15.63
CA ALA A 283 8.89 9.62 16.99
C ALA A 283 8.43 8.55 17.99
N ALA A 284 7.47 7.70 17.63
CA ALA A 284 6.97 6.64 18.51
C ALA A 284 8.04 5.55 18.75
N CYS A 285 8.69 5.06 17.71
CA CYS A 285 9.76 4.07 17.80
C CYS A 285 10.99 4.62 18.57
N ALA A 286 11.36 5.89 18.36
CA ALA A 286 12.42 6.53 19.10
C ALA A 286 12.13 6.58 20.62
N ARG A 287 10.86 6.83 21.00
CA ARG A 287 10.44 6.83 22.42
C ARG A 287 10.44 5.44 23.05
N SER A 288 10.10 4.39 22.28
CA SER A 288 10.06 3.00 22.79
C SER A 288 11.40 2.28 22.70
N GLY A 289 12.35 2.80 21.94
CA GLY A 289 13.62 2.13 21.65
C GLY A 289 13.54 1.08 20.54
N ASP A 290 12.41 1.01 19.82
CA ASP A 290 12.22 0.11 18.69
C ASP A 290 12.93 0.64 17.44
N ARG A 291 13.47 -0.27 16.63
CA ARG A 291 14.02 0.07 15.32
C ARG A 291 12.90 0.13 14.27
N LEU A 292 12.79 1.26 13.56
CA LEU A 292 11.81 1.46 12.50
C LEU A 292 12.43 1.21 11.12
N TYR A 293 11.71 0.47 10.29
CA TYR A 293 12.06 0.17 8.89
C TYR A 293 10.98 0.76 7.97
N LEU A 294 11.38 1.74 7.16
CA LEU A 294 10.52 2.42 6.19
C LEU A 294 11.01 2.09 4.78
N PRO A 295 10.15 1.60 3.88
CA PRO A 295 10.57 1.33 2.51
C PRO A 295 10.93 2.64 1.78
N GLU A 296 11.82 2.55 0.79
CA GLU A 296 12.00 3.65 -0.16
C GLU A 296 10.65 3.98 -0.84
N LEU A 297 10.41 5.26 -1.13
CA LEU A 297 9.13 5.72 -1.67
C LEU A 297 8.71 4.98 -2.95
N LYS A 298 9.68 4.63 -3.81
CA LYS A 298 9.44 3.88 -5.05
C LYS A 298 8.89 2.47 -4.84
N TYR A 299 9.09 1.90 -3.64
CA TYR A 299 8.62 0.55 -3.27
C TYR A 299 7.38 0.58 -2.37
N CYS A 300 6.79 1.75 -2.13
CA CYS A 300 5.53 1.84 -1.36
C CYS A 300 4.31 1.43 -2.18
N GLY A 301 4.27 1.78 -3.48
CA GLY A 301 3.17 1.43 -4.38
C GLY A 301 3.20 -0.04 -4.84
N ASP A 302 2.30 -0.38 -5.76
CA ASP A 302 2.25 -1.70 -6.35
C ASP A 302 3.43 -1.88 -7.32
N ASN A 303 4.24 -2.88 -7.04
CA ASN A 303 5.42 -3.29 -7.79
C ASN A 303 5.37 -4.81 -7.98
N ALA A 304 6.09 -5.33 -8.98
CA ALA A 304 6.20 -6.77 -9.21
C ALA A 304 7.39 -7.40 -8.47
#